data_6998f42fe0c59187e59061d972d28f2d
#
_entry.id   6998f42fe0c59187e59061d972d28f2d
#
_cell.length_a   1.000
_cell.length_b   1.000
_cell.length_c   1.000
_cell.angle_alpha   90.00
_cell.angle_beta   90.00
_cell.angle_gamma   90.00
#
_symmetry.space_group_name_H-M   'P 1'
#
loop_
_entity.id
_entity.type
_entity.pdbx_description
1 polymer ?
#
loop_
_entity_poly.entity_id
_entity_poly.type
_entity_poly.pdbx_seq_one_letter_code
_entity_poly.pdbx_strand_id
1 'polypeptide(L)'
;GVSRRPLVISEIKQIAGRAGRFGLYDTGYVTALGQKNLSYLKNTLNIPEQDIDIVSLGFPQVLLTMDAPLDAIIKLWHEAEPSAPFRKINVDEILFLYGYAYKERYFIADFDDKYLLYKMITCPIDIKDRELVRQWLRYCMSYTSDISLDKPDKHSKYQGLMKYESYYKKLDLYYQFSVRMGKIVDEDWLENERDKTQAKIMQLLSKSKDEYIIRCRYCGRILPIGNSRNICRDCYSMIRR
;
A
#
# COMPACT_ATOMS: atom_id res chain seq x y z
N GLY A 1 -8.44 9.67 10.20
CA GLY A 1 -9.06 8.36 10.20
C GLY A 1 -9.63 8.07 8.83
N VAL A 2 -9.27 6.94 8.22
CA VAL A 2 -9.83 6.54 6.93
C VAL A 2 -11.29 6.17 7.18
N SER A 3 -12.23 6.93 6.62
CA SER A 3 -13.65 6.61 6.67
C SER A 3 -13.91 5.36 5.82
N ARG A 4 -14.54 4.34 6.41
CA ARG A 4 -15.00 3.18 5.65
C ARG A 4 -16.23 3.57 4.84
N ARG A 5 -16.20 3.39 3.53
CA ARG A 5 -17.33 3.55 2.63
C ARG A 5 -17.62 2.24 1.88
N PRO A 6 -18.84 2.06 1.37
CA PRO A 6 -19.10 1.00 0.41
C PRO A 6 -18.24 1.18 -0.85
N LEU A 7 -17.85 0.08 -1.49
CA LEU A 7 -17.21 0.13 -2.80
C LEU A 7 -18.20 0.66 -3.83
N VAL A 8 -17.73 1.50 -4.74
CA VAL A 8 -18.56 1.96 -5.87
C VAL A 8 -18.67 0.88 -6.96
N ILE A 9 -19.61 1.03 -7.88
CA ILE A 9 -19.92 0.05 -8.93
C ILE A 9 -18.67 -0.33 -9.73
N SER A 10 -17.89 0.65 -10.16
CA SER A 10 -16.67 0.44 -10.94
C SER A 10 -15.60 -0.35 -10.18
N GLU A 11 -15.41 -0.07 -8.89
CA GLU A 11 -14.47 -0.81 -8.03
C GLU A 11 -14.89 -2.27 -7.89
N ILE A 12 -16.18 -2.53 -7.65
CA ILE A 12 -16.73 -3.88 -7.54
C ILE A 12 -16.52 -4.64 -8.85
N LYS A 13 -16.84 -4.03 -9.99
CA LYS A 13 -16.67 -4.66 -11.30
C LYS A 13 -15.21 -4.93 -11.64
N GLN A 14 -14.28 -4.01 -11.30
CA GLN A 14 -12.85 -4.24 -11.48
C GLN A 14 -12.33 -5.41 -10.63
N ILE A 15 -12.77 -5.52 -9.38
CA ILE A 15 -12.39 -6.63 -8.50
C ILE A 15 -12.98 -7.94 -9.03
N ALA A 16 -14.25 -7.94 -9.39
CA ALA A 16 -14.94 -9.10 -9.93
C ALA A 16 -14.35 -9.58 -11.25
N GLY A 17 -13.98 -8.67 -12.14
CA GLY A 17 -13.37 -8.98 -13.44
C GLY A 17 -12.01 -9.69 -13.34
N ARG A 18 -11.37 -9.63 -12.18
CA ARG A 18 -10.12 -10.38 -11.92
C ARG A 18 -10.36 -11.85 -11.57
N ALA A 19 -11.57 -12.23 -11.19
CA ALA A 19 -11.92 -13.61 -10.85
C ALA A 19 -11.99 -14.54 -12.07
N GLY A 20 -12.35 -13.99 -13.25
CA GLY A 20 -12.33 -14.70 -14.52
C GLY A 20 -11.37 -14.01 -15.47
N ARG A 21 -10.13 -14.45 -15.57
CA ARG A 21 -9.21 -13.91 -16.57
C ARG A 21 -9.68 -14.32 -17.96
N PHE A 22 -10.01 -13.35 -18.79
CA PHE A 22 -10.41 -13.57 -20.19
C PHE A 22 -9.39 -14.48 -20.89
N GLY A 23 -9.88 -15.53 -21.53
CA GLY A 23 -9.04 -16.52 -22.23
C GLY A 23 -8.39 -17.61 -21.36
N LEU A 24 -8.51 -17.55 -20.02
CA LEU A 24 -7.99 -18.58 -19.12
C LEU A 24 -9.10 -19.38 -18.42
N TYR A 25 -10.21 -18.73 -18.09
CA TYR A 25 -11.34 -19.36 -17.40
C TYR A 25 -12.66 -18.89 -18.03
N ASP A 26 -13.59 -19.83 -18.28
CA ASP A 26 -14.91 -19.51 -18.82
C ASP A 26 -15.82 -18.86 -17.75
N THR A 27 -15.54 -19.10 -16.49
CA THR A 27 -16.36 -18.62 -15.37
C THR A 27 -15.49 -18.22 -14.19
N GLY A 28 -15.74 -17.02 -13.64
CA GLY A 28 -15.11 -16.51 -12.43
C GLY A 28 -16.12 -16.44 -11.28
N TYR A 29 -15.69 -16.76 -10.06
CA TYR A 29 -16.52 -16.69 -8.87
C TYR A 29 -16.10 -15.54 -7.97
N VAL A 30 -17.08 -14.74 -7.53
CA VAL A 30 -16.88 -13.60 -6.64
C VAL A 30 -17.82 -13.73 -5.45
N THR A 31 -17.32 -13.43 -4.26
CA THR A 31 -18.11 -13.45 -3.04
C THR A 31 -17.80 -12.26 -2.14
N ALA A 32 -18.61 -12.04 -1.13
CA ALA A 32 -18.39 -11.03 -0.12
C ALA A 32 -18.69 -11.59 1.28
N LEU A 33 -18.00 -11.05 2.28
CA LEU A 33 -18.19 -11.43 3.67
C LEU A 33 -19.53 -10.88 4.21
N GLY A 34 -20.40 -11.78 4.66
CA GLY A 34 -21.71 -11.45 5.25
C GLY A 34 -22.83 -11.24 4.22
N GLN A 35 -24.05 -11.62 4.60
CA GLN A 35 -25.23 -11.66 3.72
C GLN A 35 -25.57 -10.30 3.11
N LYS A 36 -25.47 -9.22 3.90
CA LYS A 36 -25.74 -7.84 3.42
C LYS A 36 -24.78 -7.44 2.31
N ASN A 37 -23.50 -7.73 2.47
CA ASN A 37 -22.49 -7.40 1.46
C ASN A 37 -22.62 -8.29 0.22
N LEU A 38 -23.01 -9.57 0.38
CA LEU A 38 -23.27 -10.46 -0.73
C LEU A 38 -24.46 -9.99 -1.56
N SER A 39 -25.53 -9.54 -0.94
CA SER A 39 -26.68 -8.97 -1.64
C SER A 39 -26.32 -7.69 -2.37
N TYR A 40 -25.54 -6.81 -1.73
CA TYR A 40 -25.02 -5.60 -2.37
C TYR A 40 -24.15 -5.93 -3.60
N LEU A 41 -23.23 -6.90 -3.46
CA LEU A 41 -22.38 -7.37 -4.56
C LEU A 41 -23.21 -7.88 -5.75
N LYS A 42 -24.18 -8.78 -5.50
CA LYS A 42 -25.06 -9.33 -6.55
C LYS A 42 -25.81 -8.25 -7.29
N ASN A 43 -26.41 -7.33 -6.54
CA ASN A 43 -27.17 -6.21 -7.15
C ASN A 43 -26.25 -5.32 -7.99
N THR A 44 -25.06 -5.00 -7.48
CA THR A 44 -24.12 -4.10 -8.15
C THR A 44 -23.53 -4.70 -9.43
N LEU A 45 -23.26 -6.01 -9.47
CA LEU A 45 -22.75 -6.67 -10.67
C LEU A 45 -23.73 -6.63 -11.85
N ASN A 46 -25.04 -6.59 -11.57
CA ASN A 46 -26.09 -6.51 -12.59
C ASN A 46 -26.37 -5.08 -13.08
N ILE A 47 -25.78 -4.05 -12.45
CA ILE A 47 -25.95 -2.68 -12.94
C ILE A 47 -25.14 -2.48 -14.21
N PRO A 48 -25.69 -1.87 -15.26
CA PRO A 48 -24.96 -1.53 -16.49
C PRO A 48 -23.69 -0.71 -16.17
N GLU A 49 -22.72 -0.77 -17.05
CA GLU A 49 -21.55 0.12 -16.93
C GLU A 49 -22.01 1.57 -17.04
N GLN A 50 -21.47 2.39 -16.14
CA GLN A 50 -21.72 3.82 -16.16
C GLN A 50 -20.63 4.51 -16.97
N ASP A 51 -20.98 5.61 -17.61
CA ASP A 51 -20.01 6.46 -18.28
C ASP A 51 -18.92 6.93 -17.29
N ILE A 52 -17.73 7.17 -17.83
CA ILE A 52 -16.61 7.66 -17.03
C ILE A 52 -16.79 9.17 -16.86
N ASP A 53 -17.23 9.59 -15.67
CA ASP A 53 -17.42 11.00 -15.35
C ASP A 53 -16.10 11.72 -15.06
N ILE A 54 -15.09 10.99 -14.56
CA ILE A 54 -13.83 11.58 -14.10
C ILE A 54 -12.65 10.71 -14.57
N VAL A 55 -11.69 11.36 -15.22
CA VAL A 55 -10.43 10.74 -15.65
C VAL A 55 -9.29 11.25 -14.75
N SER A 56 -8.56 10.32 -14.12
CA SER A 56 -7.41 10.67 -13.28
C SER A 56 -6.18 10.98 -14.15
N LEU A 57 -5.59 12.17 -13.95
CA LEU A 57 -4.33 12.55 -14.57
C LEU A 57 -3.17 12.22 -13.64
N GLY A 58 -2.23 11.42 -14.15
CA GLY A 58 -0.92 11.23 -13.54
C GLY A 58 0.00 12.42 -13.81
N PHE A 59 1.06 12.54 -13.01
CA PHE A 59 2.07 13.58 -13.22
C PHE A 59 2.79 13.38 -14.58
N PRO A 60 2.81 14.39 -15.46
CA PRO A 60 3.44 14.26 -16.78
C PRO A 60 4.97 14.34 -16.65
N GLN A 61 5.66 13.24 -17.02
CA GLN A 61 7.11 13.18 -16.88
C GLN A 61 7.88 14.24 -17.70
N VAL A 62 7.26 14.79 -18.73
CA VAL A 62 7.85 15.90 -19.51
C VAL A 62 8.16 17.12 -18.63
N LEU A 63 7.42 17.33 -17.54
CA LEU A 63 7.69 18.43 -16.62
C LEU A 63 9.00 18.27 -15.85
N LEU A 64 9.58 17.07 -15.80
CA LEU A 64 10.89 16.83 -15.19
C LEU A 64 12.05 17.54 -15.92
N THR A 65 11.83 17.99 -17.16
CA THR A 65 12.80 18.78 -17.91
C THR A 65 12.88 20.25 -17.47
N MET A 66 11.92 20.71 -16.65
CA MET A 66 11.91 22.09 -16.16
C MET A 66 13.12 22.37 -15.27
N ASP A 67 13.68 23.57 -15.40
CA ASP A 67 14.78 24.03 -14.53
C ASP A 67 14.24 24.58 -13.21
N ALA A 68 13.79 23.64 -12.35
CA ALA A 68 13.30 23.91 -11.00
C ALA A 68 13.47 22.67 -10.10
N PRO A 69 13.46 22.80 -8.77
CA PRO A 69 13.45 21.67 -7.85
C PRO A 69 12.23 20.75 -8.09
N LEU A 70 12.43 19.44 -7.96
CA LEU A 70 11.39 18.45 -8.28
C LEU A 70 10.11 18.66 -7.46
N ASP A 71 10.22 18.94 -6.16
CA ASP A 71 9.05 19.19 -5.32
C ASP A 71 8.28 20.45 -5.74
N ALA A 72 8.98 21.49 -6.18
CA ALA A 72 8.35 22.71 -6.71
C ALA A 72 7.57 22.41 -8.00
N ILE A 73 8.16 21.63 -8.91
CA ILE A 73 7.48 21.21 -10.14
C ILE A 73 6.22 20.40 -9.82
N ILE A 74 6.30 19.43 -8.91
CA ILE A 74 5.17 18.57 -8.52
C ILE A 74 4.05 19.41 -7.87
N LYS A 75 4.41 20.34 -6.97
CA LYS A 75 3.45 21.24 -6.30
C LYS A 75 2.76 22.14 -7.31
N LEU A 76 3.52 22.80 -8.16
CA LEU A 76 2.97 23.71 -9.20
C LEU A 76 2.03 22.96 -10.14
N TRP A 77 2.40 21.74 -10.56
CA TRP A 77 1.51 20.91 -11.35
C TRP A 77 0.24 20.56 -10.58
N HIS A 78 0.34 20.20 -9.30
CA HIS A 78 -0.82 19.81 -8.48
C HIS A 78 -1.78 20.97 -8.26
N GLU A 79 -1.29 22.18 -8.04
CA GLU A 79 -2.08 23.40 -7.79
C GLU A 79 -2.82 23.89 -9.04
N ALA A 80 -2.29 23.65 -10.23
CA ALA A 80 -2.98 24.03 -11.46
C ALA A 80 -4.29 23.23 -11.62
N GLU A 81 -5.44 23.88 -11.75
CA GLU A 81 -6.73 23.21 -11.89
C GLU A 81 -6.87 22.59 -13.30
N PRO A 82 -7.20 21.30 -13.41
CA PRO A 82 -7.50 20.69 -14.69
C PRO A 82 -8.94 21.03 -15.11
N SER A 83 -9.19 21.15 -16.42
CA SER A 83 -10.56 21.23 -16.94
C SER A 83 -11.28 19.88 -16.81
N ALA A 84 -12.61 19.92 -16.60
CA ALA A 84 -13.44 18.72 -16.63
C ALA A 84 -13.25 17.96 -17.97
N PRO A 85 -13.28 16.62 -17.99
CA PRO A 85 -13.57 15.67 -16.89
C PRO A 85 -12.34 15.21 -16.10
N PHE A 86 -11.25 15.94 -16.17
CA PHE A 86 -9.98 15.50 -15.59
C PHE A 86 -9.84 15.86 -14.10
N ARG A 87 -9.21 14.97 -13.34
CA ARG A 87 -8.83 15.17 -11.94
C ARG A 87 -7.40 14.69 -11.73
N LYS A 88 -6.56 15.48 -11.09
CA LYS A 88 -5.20 15.08 -10.77
C LYS A 88 -5.15 14.04 -9.64
N ILE A 89 -4.15 13.16 -9.72
CA ILE A 89 -3.85 12.25 -8.61
C ILE A 89 -3.36 13.04 -7.39
N ASN A 90 -3.54 12.46 -6.20
CA ASN A 90 -2.96 13.00 -4.98
C ASN A 90 -1.43 12.80 -5.01
N VAL A 91 -0.69 13.83 -4.66
CA VAL A 91 0.79 13.84 -4.63
C VAL A 91 1.36 13.88 -3.20
N ASP A 92 0.52 13.84 -2.17
CA ASP A 92 0.97 13.98 -0.76
C ASP A 92 2.01 12.93 -0.37
N GLU A 93 1.80 11.67 -0.80
CA GLU A 93 2.74 10.57 -0.51
C GLU A 93 4.08 10.78 -1.23
N ILE A 94 4.05 11.26 -2.46
CA ILE A 94 5.25 11.56 -3.26
C ILE A 94 6.03 12.70 -2.60
N LEU A 95 5.34 13.78 -2.22
CA LEU A 95 5.96 14.92 -1.53
C LEU A 95 6.45 14.55 -0.14
N PHE A 96 5.76 13.66 0.56
CA PHE A 96 6.24 13.11 1.84
C PHE A 96 7.56 12.37 1.68
N LEU A 97 7.67 11.46 0.70
CA LEU A 97 8.89 10.70 0.45
C LEU A 97 10.05 11.60 0.01
N TYR A 98 9.77 12.58 -0.85
CA TYR A 98 10.75 13.59 -1.21
C TYR A 98 11.26 14.35 0.01
N GLY A 99 10.35 14.89 0.84
CA GLY A 99 10.72 15.64 2.04
C GLY A 99 11.42 14.79 3.10
N TYR A 100 11.07 13.49 3.21
CA TYR A 100 11.74 12.57 4.11
C TYR A 100 13.20 12.31 3.67
N ALA A 101 13.43 12.03 2.39
CA ALA A 101 14.76 11.82 1.83
C ALA A 101 15.61 13.11 1.90
N TYR A 102 15.01 14.29 1.71
CA TYR A 102 15.68 15.57 1.84
C TYR A 102 16.16 15.84 3.28
N LYS A 103 15.38 15.49 4.29
CA LYS A 103 15.75 15.64 5.71
C LYS A 103 16.95 14.80 6.11
N GLU A 104 17.07 13.62 5.54
CA GLU A 104 18.19 12.70 5.78
C GLU A 104 19.48 13.14 5.03
N ARG A 105 19.47 14.27 4.39
CA ARG A 105 20.54 15.12 3.86
C ARG A 105 21.54 14.54 2.85
N TYR A 106 21.62 13.22 2.66
CA TYR A 106 22.78 12.65 1.93
C TYR A 106 22.50 12.33 0.47
N PHE A 107 21.26 12.49 0.02
CA PHE A 107 20.87 11.81 -1.19
C PHE A 107 20.26 12.73 -2.24
N ILE A 108 19.58 13.82 -1.83
CA ILE A 108 18.88 14.71 -2.78
C ILE A 108 19.72 15.92 -3.16
N ALA A 109 20.59 16.40 -2.27
CA ALA A 109 21.35 17.65 -2.50
C ALA A 109 22.33 17.57 -3.69
N ASP A 110 22.81 16.34 -3.99
CA ASP A 110 23.78 16.10 -5.08
C ASP A 110 23.18 15.26 -6.22
N PHE A 111 21.84 15.08 -6.25
CA PHE A 111 21.22 14.20 -7.22
C PHE A 111 20.50 15.00 -8.31
N ASP A 112 21.22 15.26 -9.41
CA ASP A 112 20.75 16.06 -10.54
C ASP A 112 19.73 15.35 -11.44
N ASP A 113 19.64 14.01 -11.39
CA ASP A 113 18.72 13.23 -12.22
C ASP A 113 17.30 13.22 -11.64
N LYS A 114 16.49 14.19 -12.06
CA LYS A 114 15.07 14.30 -11.65
C LYS A 114 14.23 13.11 -12.07
N TYR A 115 14.53 12.45 -13.20
CA TYR A 115 13.79 11.26 -13.64
C TYR A 115 14.02 10.10 -12.69
N LEU A 116 15.25 9.88 -12.30
CA LEU A 116 15.61 8.82 -11.38
C LEU A 116 15.06 9.10 -9.98
N LEU A 117 15.19 10.35 -9.52
CA LEU A 117 14.60 10.78 -8.25
C LEU A 117 13.08 10.59 -8.24
N TYR A 118 12.39 10.97 -9.32
CA TYR A 118 10.95 10.76 -9.48
C TYR A 118 10.59 9.27 -9.43
N LYS A 119 11.36 8.40 -10.09
CA LYS A 119 11.18 6.94 -9.98
C LYS A 119 11.30 6.45 -8.54
N MET A 120 12.23 6.97 -7.75
CA MET A 120 12.42 6.58 -6.35
C MET A 120 11.25 6.99 -5.48
N ILE A 121 10.83 8.27 -5.54
CA ILE A 121 9.76 8.81 -4.68
C ILE A 121 8.35 8.35 -5.09
N THR A 122 8.18 7.82 -6.29
CA THR A 122 6.93 7.19 -6.75
C THR A 122 6.90 5.68 -6.56
N CYS A 123 7.89 5.11 -5.85
CA CYS A 123 7.86 3.70 -5.48
C CYS A 123 6.65 3.42 -4.57
N PRO A 124 5.82 2.39 -4.88
CA PRO A 124 4.61 2.11 -4.11
C PRO A 124 4.97 1.53 -2.75
N ILE A 125 4.87 2.35 -1.71
CA ILE A 125 5.08 1.95 -0.32
C ILE A 125 3.99 2.52 0.60
N ASP A 126 3.73 1.84 1.69
CA ASP A 126 2.88 2.36 2.76
C ASP A 126 3.69 3.35 3.61
N ILE A 127 3.51 4.65 3.37
CA ILE A 127 4.25 5.73 4.08
C ILE A 127 3.95 5.78 5.57
N LYS A 128 2.89 5.11 6.05
CA LYS A 128 2.54 5.00 7.46
C LYS A 128 3.39 3.93 8.16
N ASP A 129 3.95 2.99 7.40
CA ASP A 129 4.85 1.98 7.93
C ASP A 129 6.29 2.50 7.94
N ARG A 130 6.73 2.96 9.12
CA ARG A 130 8.08 3.53 9.31
C ARG A 130 9.21 2.56 8.99
N GLU A 131 8.99 1.24 9.10
CA GLU A 131 10.01 0.25 8.73
C GLU A 131 10.20 0.20 7.22
N LEU A 132 9.10 0.24 6.47
CA LEU A 132 9.15 0.31 5.01
C LEU A 132 9.78 1.61 4.50
N VAL A 133 9.43 2.76 5.08
CA VAL A 133 10.02 4.05 4.70
C VAL A 133 11.53 4.05 4.94
N ARG A 134 12.01 3.50 6.06
CA ARG A 134 13.46 3.36 6.33
C ARG A 134 14.13 2.38 5.37
N GLN A 135 13.48 1.28 5.02
CA GLN A 135 14.00 0.32 4.05
C GLN A 135 14.10 0.93 2.66
N TRP A 136 13.07 1.68 2.24
CA TRP A 136 13.06 2.43 0.99
C TRP A 136 14.23 3.44 0.95
N LEU A 137 14.44 4.21 2.02
CA LEU A 137 15.54 5.16 2.08
C LEU A 137 16.90 4.47 1.96
N ARG A 138 17.09 3.33 2.63
CA ARG A 138 18.33 2.52 2.48
C ARG A 138 18.55 2.09 1.03
N TYR A 139 17.50 1.66 0.34
CA TYR A 139 17.60 1.30 -1.09
C TYR A 139 17.94 2.50 -1.96
N CYS A 140 17.35 3.66 -1.69
CA CYS A 140 17.73 4.88 -2.38
C CYS A 140 19.21 5.21 -2.19
N MET A 141 19.71 5.15 -0.95
CA MET A 141 21.12 5.41 -0.63
C MET A 141 22.05 4.38 -1.27
N SER A 142 21.73 3.10 -1.20
CA SER A 142 22.53 2.05 -1.85
C SER A 142 22.60 2.25 -3.35
N TYR A 143 21.47 2.61 -3.98
CA TYR A 143 21.43 2.83 -5.41
C TYR A 143 22.28 4.02 -5.84
N THR A 144 22.20 5.16 -5.14
CA THR A 144 22.99 6.37 -5.46
C THR A 144 24.48 6.20 -5.19
N SER A 145 24.85 5.30 -4.27
CA SER A 145 26.24 4.94 -3.98
C SER A 145 26.78 3.78 -4.83
N ASP A 146 26.00 3.35 -5.83
CA ASP A 146 26.31 2.17 -6.69
C ASP A 146 26.60 0.88 -5.88
N ILE A 147 25.94 0.75 -4.74
CA ILE A 147 26.01 -0.44 -3.90
C ILE A 147 24.83 -1.36 -4.26
N SER A 148 25.07 -2.68 -4.23
CA SER A 148 23.99 -3.65 -4.43
C SER A 148 22.90 -3.50 -3.38
N LEU A 149 21.64 -3.71 -3.77
CA LEU A 149 20.54 -3.68 -2.83
C LEU A 149 20.56 -4.92 -1.94
N ASP A 150 20.56 -4.70 -0.64
CA ASP A 150 20.50 -5.80 0.33
C ASP A 150 19.14 -6.50 0.28
N LYS A 151 19.18 -7.83 0.31
CA LYS A 151 17.96 -8.62 0.50
C LYS A 151 17.32 -8.25 1.84
N PRO A 152 15.97 -8.10 1.92
CA PRO A 152 15.30 -7.72 3.15
C PRO A 152 15.56 -8.72 4.28
N ASP A 153 15.84 -8.22 5.45
CA ASP A 153 15.96 -9.04 6.65
C ASP A 153 14.60 -9.37 7.28
N LYS A 154 14.55 -10.49 8.02
CA LYS A 154 13.36 -10.92 8.76
C LYS A 154 13.17 -10.20 10.08
N HIS A 155 14.07 -9.26 10.40
CA HIS A 155 13.97 -8.51 11.64
C HIS A 155 12.81 -7.52 11.58
N SER A 156 11.99 -7.54 12.61
CA SER A 156 10.87 -6.61 12.78
C SER A 156 10.62 -6.39 14.26
N LYS A 157 10.18 -5.18 14.63
CA LYS A 157 9.65 -4.89 15.96
C LYS A 157 8.35 -5.62 16.27
N TYR A 158 7.66 -6.09 15.24
CA TYR A 158 6.41 -6.84 15.37
C TYR A 158 6.68 -8.30 15.72
N GLN A 159 5.68 -8.95 16.33
CA GLN A 159 5.68 -10.36 16.63
C GLN A 159 4.48 -11.08 16.02
N GLY A 160 4.49 -12.41 16.02
CA GLY A 160 3.38 -13.22 15.51
C GLY A 160 3.08 -12.93 14.03
N LEU A 161 1.81 -12.82 13.69
CA LEU A 161 1.33 -12.57 12.33
C LEU A 161 1.92 -11.29 11.73
N MET A 162 1.88 -10.20 12.49
CA MET A 162 2.35 -8.88 12.03
C MET A 162 3.83 -8.88 11.60
N LYS A 163 4.67 -9.74 12.22
CA LYS A 163 6.07 -9.90 11.82
C LYS A 163 6.19 -10.42 10.39
N TYR A 164 5.40 -11.43 10.03
CA TYR A 164 5.44 -12.03 8.70
C TYR A 164 4.76 -11.14 7.65
N GLU A 165 3.70 -10.45 8.01
CA GLU A 165 3.08 -9.44 7.14
C GLU A 165 4.05 -8.28 6.84
N SER A 166 4.76 -7.78 7.85
CA SER A 166 5.79 -6.75 7.66
C SER A 166 6.94 -7.26 6.78
N TYR A 167 7.38 -8.51 6.98
CA TYR A 167 8.42 -9.09 6.13
C TYR A 167 7.96 -9.28 4.69
N TYR A 168 6.71 -9.72 4.48
CA TYR A 168 6.14 -9.83 3.14
C TYR A 168 6.11 -8.47 2.42
N LYS A 169 5.70 -7.42 3.10
CA LYS A 169 5.75 -6.05 2.56
C LYS A 169 7.19 -5.60 2.21
N LYS A 170 8.18 -6.00 3.02
CA LYS A 170 9.60 -5.71 2.71
C LYS A 170 10.08 -6.43 1.46
N LEU A 171 9.64 -7.69 1.23
CA LEU A 171 9.93 -8.44 0.00
C LEU A 171 9.29 -7.77 -1.23
N ASP A 172 8.05 -7.29 -1.09
CA ASP A 172 7.38 -6.56 -2.16
C ASP A 172 8.08 -5.24 -2.48
N LEU A 173 8.48 -4.49 -1.46
CA LEU A 173 9.25 -3.26 -1.66
C LEU A 173 10.59 -3.53 -2.36
N TYR A 174 11.32 -4.57 -1.94
CA TYR A 174 12.57 -4.97 -2.59
C TYR A 174 12.38 -5.22 -4.09
N TYR A 175 11.36 -6.01 -4.44
CA TYR A 175 11.03 -6.31 -5.83
C TYR A 175 10.66 -5.05 -6.62
N GLN A 176 9.69 -4.28 -6.10
CA GLN A 176 9.18 -3.09 -6.77
C GLN A 176 10.28 -2.04 -7.00
N PHE A 177 11.12 -1.83 -5.98
CA PHE A 177 12.23 -0.90 -6.10
C PHE A 177 13.27 -1.39 -7.11
N SER A 178 13.68 -2.66 -7.02
CA SER A 178 14.67 -3.25 -7.92
C SER A 178 14.24 -3.16 -9.38
N VAL A 179 13.01 -3.61 -9.70
CA VAL A 179 12.47 -3.58 -11.08
C VAL A 179 12.39 -2.14 -11.59
N ARG A 180 11.90 -1.21 -10.76
CA ARG A 180 11.76 0.21 -11.11
C ARG A 180 13.12 0.85 -11.41
N MET A 181 14.15 0.45 -10.70
CA MET A 181 15.51 0.96 -10.85
C MET A 181 16.34 0.15 -11.85
N GLY A 182 15.77 -0.84 -12.54
CA GLY A 182 16.46 -1.68 -13.51
C GLY A 182 17.52 -2.60 -12.92
N LYS A 183 17.41 -2.94 -11.62
CA LYS A 183 18.32 -3.89 -10.97
C LYS A 183 17.81 -5.31 -11.15
N ILE A 184 18.72 -6.24 -11.33
CA ILE A 184 18.41 -7.68 -11.45
C ILE A 184 17.95 -8.21 -10.10
N VAL A 185 16.86 -8.96 -10.09
CA VAL A 185 16.32 -9.65 -8.92
C VAL A 185 16.58 -11.15 -9.06
N ASP A 186 17.01 -11.77 -7.98
CA ASP A 186 17.04 -13.23 -7.84
C ASP A 186 15.59 -13.71 -7.61
N GLU A 187 14.87 -13.97 -8.72
CA GLU A 187 13.44 -14.28 -8.70
C GLU A 187 13.16 -15.59 -7.96
N ASP A 188 13.99 -16.61 -8.15
CA ASP A 188 13.85 -17.92 -7.48
C ASP A 188 13.94 -17.77 -5.96
N TRP A 189 14.89 -16.97 -5.48
CA TRP A 189 14.99 -16.66 -4.06
C TRP A 189 13.78 -15.90 -3.56
N LEU A 190 13.34 -14.88 -4.30
CA LEU A 190 12.23 -14.02 -3.90
C LEU A 190 10.91 -14.79 -3.82
N GLU A 191 10.60 -15.62 -4.82
CA GLU A 191 9.42 -16.47 -4.82
C GLU A 191 9.44 -17.46 -3.65
N ASN A 192 10.56 -18.14 -3.43
CA ASN A 192 10.72 -19.06 -2.32
C ASN A 192 10.53 -18.38 -0.95
N GLU A 193 11.03 -17.14 -0.77
CA GLU A 193 10.83 -16.39 0.48
C GLU A 193 9.39 -15.88 0.63
N ARG A 194 8.73 -15.48 -0.46
CA ARG A 194 7.30 -15.14 -0.47
C ARG A 194 6.43 -16.33 -0.09
N ASP A 195 6.67 -17.48 -0.70
CA ASP A 195 5.91 -18.71 -0.43
C ASP A 195 6.06 -19.16 1.03
N LYS A 196 7.29 -19.20 1.55
CA LYS A 196 7.56 -19.52 2.96
C LYS A 196 6.85 -18.56 3.90
N THR A 197 6.88 -17.27 3.58
CA THR A 197 6.26 -16.22 4.40
C THR A 197 4.74 -16.33 4.36
N GLN A 198 4.17 -16.53 3.17
CA GLN A 198 2.73 -16.72 2.97
C GLN A 198 2.24 -18.00 3.68
N ALA A 199 2.94 -19.11 3.54
CA ALA A 199 2.60 -20.35 4.26
C ALA A 199 2.60 -20.13 5.78
N LYS A 200 3.53 -19.34 6.30
CA LYS A 200 3.59 -19.00 7.73
C LYS A 200 2.45 -18.10 8.17
N ILE A 201 2.09 -17.10 7.37
CA ILE A 201 0.91 -16.25 7.57
C ILE A 201 -0.35 -17.12 7.63
N MET A 202 -0.55 -18.00 6.64
CA MET A 202 -1.70 -18.90 6.59
C MET A 202 -1.75 -19.87 7.77
N GLN A 203 -0.60 -20.41 8.19
CA GLN A 203 -0.51 -21.26 9.38
C GLN A 203 -0.92 -20.51 10.66
N LEU A 204 -0.49 -19.26 10.80
CA LEU A 204 -0.86 -18.45 11.96
C LEU A 204 -2.34 -18.08 11.93
N LEU A 205 -2.89 -17.72 10.79
CA LEU A 205 -4.31 -17.42 10.62
C LEU A 205 -5.19 -18.64 10.89
N SER A 206 -4.77 -19.84 10.48
CA SER A 206 -5.55 -21.08 10.72
C SER A 206 -5.55 -21.52 12.18
N LYS A 207 -4.43 -21.30 12.90
CA LYS A 207 -4.33 -21.61 14.32
C LYS A 207 -5.11 -20.66 15.21
N SER A 208 -5.44 -19.49 14.75
CA SER A 208 -5.87 -18.36 15.55
C SER A 208 -7.31 -17.92 15.35
N LYS A 209 -8.22 -18.84 15.01
CA LYS A 209 -9.65 -18.47 15.07
C LYS A 209 -10.03 -17.87 16.43
N ASP A 210 -9.34 -18.20 17.50
CA ASP A 210 -9.61 -17.71 18.85
C ASP A 210 -8.56 -16.72 19.41
N GLU A 211 -7.30 -16.79 19.00
CA GLU A 211 -6.22 -15.94 19.54
C GLU A 211 -6.19 -14.49 19.04
N TYR A 212 -6.79 -14.21 17.88
CA TYR A 212 -6.88 -12.82 17.35
C TYR A 212 -8.19 -12.12 17.68
N ILE A 213 -9.10 -12.79 18.36
CA ILE A 213 -10.27 -12.15 18.93
C ILE A 213 -9.86 -11.48 20.23
N ILE A 214 -9.42 -10.23 20.13
CA ILE A 214 -9.20 -9.41 21.32
C ILE A 214 -10.54 -9.23 22.00
N ARG A 215 -10.66 -9.70 23.23
CA ARG A 215 -11.86 -9.54 24.04
C ARG A 215 -11.67 -8.49 25.12
N CYS A 216 -12.74 -7.76 25.40
CA CYS A 216 -12.77 -6.84 26.53
C CYS A 216 -12.53 -7.61 27.82
N ARG A 217 -11.52 -7.21 28.58
CA ARG A 217 -11.15 -7.87 29.86
C ARG A 217 -12.23 -7.78 30.97
N TYR A 218 -13.25 -6.90 30.79
CA TYR A 218 -14.32 -6.74 31.76
C TYR A 218 -15.61 -7.45 31.36
N CYS A 219 -16.04 -7.38 30.11
CA CYS A 219 -17.32 -7.92 29.67
C CYS A 219 -17.18 -9.03 28.60
N GLY A 220 -15.98 -9.41 28.21
CA GLY A 220 -15.75 -10.47 27.21
C GLY A 220 -16.15 -10.10 25.77
N ARG A 221 -16.70 -8.90 25.52
CA ARG A 221 -17.09 -8.48 24.16
C ARG A 221 -15.88 -8.45 23.23
N ILE A 222 -16.05 -8.94 22.01
CA ILE A 222 -15.03 -8.88 20.96
C ILE A 222 -14.72 -7.41 20.63
N LEU A 223 -13.45 -7.09 20.62
CA LEU A 223 -12.96 -5.74 20.31
C LEU A 223 -12.46 -5.67 18.86
N PRO A 224 -12.53 -4.47 18.24
CA PRO A 224 -11.94 -4.25 16.93
C PRO A 224 -10.44 -4.52 16.93
N ILE A 225 -9.92 -5.06 15.83
CA ILE A 225 -8.48 -5.24 15.62
C ILE A 225 -7.79 -3.87 15.75
N GLY A 226 -6.71 -3.82 16.52
CA GLY A 226 -5.99 -2.57 16.81
C GLY A 226 -6.44 -1.84 18.08
N ASN A 227 -7.35 -2.42 18.89
CA ASN A 227 -7.68 -1.88 20.20
C ASN A 227 -6.50 -2.09 21.17
N SER A 228 -5.74 -1.03 21.41
CA SER A 228 -4.54 -1.06 22.27
C SER A 228 -4.84 -1.18 23.78
N ARG A 229 -6.10 -1.03 24.20
CA ARG A 229 -6.48 -0.96 25.61
C ARG A 229 -7.10 -2.23 26.16
N ASN A 230 -7.46 -3.19 25.32
CA ASN A 230 -8.18 -4.41 25.69
C ASN A 230 -9.46 -4.17 26.51
N ILE A 231 -10.12 -3.01 26.29
CA ILE A 231 -11.36 -2.60 26.97
C ILE A 231 -12.30 -2.03 25.92
N CYS A 232 -13.59 -2.43 25.96
CA CYS A 232 -14.60 -1.85 25.09
C CYS A 232 -14.99 -0.43 25.57
N ARG A 233 -15.58 0.34 24.68
CA ARG A 233 -15.99 1.73 24.96
C ARG A 233 -16.92 1.84 26.17
N ASP A 234 -17.86 0.91 26.28
CA ASP A 234 -18.85 0.91 27.37
C ASP A 234 -18.20 0.66 28.73
N CYS A 235 -17.35 -0.37 28.84
CA CYS A 235 -16.63 -0.65 30.06
C CYS A 235 -15.62 0.47 30.41
N TYR A 236 -14.98 1.08 29.42
CA TYR A 236 -14.09 2.19 29.64
C TYR A 236 -14.81 3.42 30.20
N SER A 237 -16.03 3.70 29.73
CA SER A 237 -16.83 4.81 30.27
C SER A 237 -17.35 4.55 31.69
N MET A 238 -17.59 3.28 32.08
CA MET A 238 -17.99 2.91 33.45
C MET A 238 -16.86 3.07 34.47
N ILE A 239 -15.61 2.82 34.06
CA ILE A 239 -14.45 2.88 34.95
C ILE A 239 -13.99 4.34 35.20
N ARG A 240 -14.38 5.27 34.33
CA ARG A 240 -14.05 6.68 34.46
C ARG A 240 -15.10 7.51 35.21
N ARG A 241 -16.19 6.91 35.63
CA ARG A 241 -17.16 7.51 36.55
C ARG A 241 -16.80 7.13 38.00
#